data_7d306bf3f606766a2f6be0bf6211a195
#
_entry.id   7d306bf3f606766a2f6be0bf6211a195
#
_cell.length_a   1.000
_cell.length_b   1.000
_cell.length_c   1.000
_cell.angle_alpha   90.00
_cell.angle_beta   90.00
_cell.angle_gamma   90.00
#
_symmetry.space_group_name_H-M   'P 1'
#
loop_
_entity.id
_entity.type
_entity.pdbx_description
1 polymer ?
#
loop_
_entity_poly.entity_id
_entity_poly.type
_entity_poly.pdbx_seq_one_letter_code
_entity_poly.pdbx_strand_id
1 'polypeptide(L)'
;ALVLLFMMVYYKMSGLIANFALIWNIILVLAVLASLGATLTLPGIAGLILTVGMSIDANVIIFERIREELQKGKTPRAAVDGGYSRALTTIIDANVTTVIAALVLMQFGSGPIRGFATVLFWGILISMFTAIFVTRTIFNSFTSRKGLTKLSI
;
A
#
# COMPACT_ATOMS: atom_id res chain seq x y z
N ALA A 1 5.18 5.32 -13.92
CA ALA A 1 6.02 6.52 -13.90
C ALA A 1 5.22 7.78 -13.59
N LEU A 2 4.12 8.04 -14.32
CA LEU A 2 3.28 9.23 -14.09
C LEU A 2 2.70 9.28 -12.67
N VAL A 3 2.24 8.14 -12.15
CA VAL A 3 1.65 8.07 -10.81
C VAL A 3 2.72 8.36 -9.74
N LEU A 4 3.91 7.84 -9.91
CA LEU A 4 5.02 8.09 -8.99
C LEU A 4 5.39 9.57 -8.96
N LEU A 5 5.45 10.20 -10.13
CA LEU A 5 5.70 11.63 -10.24
C LEU A 5 4.60 12.45 -9.58
N PHE A 6 3.33 12.09 -9.82
CA PHE A 6 2.18 12.74 -9.20
C PHE A 6 2.27 12.68 -7.66
N MET A 7 2.59 11.50 -7.13
CA MET A 7 2.72 11.32 -5.68
C MET A 7 3.83 12.20 -5.09
N MET A 8 4.95 12.30 -5.78
CA MET A 8 6.06 13.15 -5.33
C MET A 8 5.69 14.63 -5.33
N VAL A 9 4.97 15.09 -6.35
CA VAL A 9 4.57 16.49 -6.49
C VAL A 9 3.47 16.84 -5.48
N TYR A 10 2.45 15.99 -5.38
CA TYR A 10 1.25 16.27 -4.57
C TYR A 10 1.51 16.07 -3.07
N TYR A 11 2.19 14.99 -2.69
CA TYR A 11 2.39 14.63 -1.29
C TYR A 11 3.79 14.92 -0.77
N LYS A 12 4.68 15.45 -1.61
CA LYS A 12 6.04 15.84 -1.21
C LYS A 12 6.81 14.68 -0.55
N MET A 13 7.30 14.87 0.67
CA MET A 13 8.05 13.83 1.40
C MET A 13 7.22 12.57 1.63
N SER A 14 5.93 12.72 1.90
CA SER A 14 5.03 11.58 2.04
C SER A 14 4.92 10.79 0.74
N GLY A 15 4.97 11.49 -0.39
CA GLY A 15 5.03 10.84 -1.70
C GLY A 15 6.30 10.03 -1.91
N LEU A 16 7.44 10.53 -1.45
CA LEU A 16 8.70 9.77 -1.49
C LEU A 16 8.62 8.50 -0.64
N ILE A 17 8.02 8.60 0.54
CA ILE A 17 7.81 7.44 1.42
C ILE A 17 6.91 6.42 0.72
N ALA A 18 5.84 6.87 0.08
CA ALA A 18 4.94 6.00 -0.66
C ALA A 18 5.64 5.31 -1.84
N ASN A 19 6.47 6.03 -2.56
CA ASN A 19 7.23 5.47 -3.68
C ASN A 19 8.23 4.42 -3.19
N PHE A 20 8.89 4.68 -2.08
CA PHE A 20 9.79 3.72 -1.45
C PHE A 20 9.03 2.46 -1.02
N ALA A 21 7.88 2.62 -0.38
CA ALA A 21 7.03 1.51 0.01
C ALA A 21 6.54 0.70 -1.20
N LEU A 22 6.23 1.37 -2.30
CA LEU A 22 5.83 0.73 -3.55
C LEU A 22 6.94 -0.15 -4.11
N ILE A 23 8.17 0.34 -4.14
CA ILE A 23 9.32 -0.43 -4.59
C ILE A 23 9.49 -1.68 -3.73
N TRP A 24 9.42 -1.53 -2.41
CA TRP A 24 9.46 -2.66 -1.48
C TRP A 24 8.32 -3.65 -1.72
N ASN A 25 7.12 -3.13 -1.98
CA ASN A 25 5.97 -3.96 -2.28
C ASN A 25 6.22 -4.85 -3.51
N ILE A 26 6.71 -4.27 -4.58
CA ILE A 26 7.01 -5.01 -5.81
C ILE A 26 8.07 -6.07 -5.55
N ILE A 27 9.14 -5.71 -4.85
CA ILE A 27 10.23 -6.65 -4.51
C ILE A 27 9.69 -7.82 -3.69
N LEU A 28 8.87 -7.53 -2.67
CA LEU A 28 8.31 -8.57 -1.80
C LEU A 28 7.35 -9.49 -2.56
N VAL A 29 6.52 -8.94 -3.44
CA VAL A 29 5.60 -9.75 -4.26
C VAL A 29 6.40 -10.69 -5.16
N LEU A 30 7.41 -10.18 -5.85
CA LEU A 30 8.26 -11.00 -6.71
C LEU A 30 9.01 -12.06 -5.92
N ALA A 31 9.50 -11.72 -4.72
CA ALA A 31 10.19 -12.67 -3.85
C ALA A 31 9.28 -13.80 -3.39
N VAL A 32 8.03 -13.49 -3.00
CA VAL A 32 7.05 -14.49 -2.59
C VAL A 32 6.71 -15.40 -3.77
N LEU A 33 6.46 -14.85 -4.94
CA LEU A 33 6.16 -15.63 -6.13
C LEU A 33 7.32 -16.56 -6.50
N ALA A 34 8.55 -16.08 -6.39
CA ALA A 34 9.74 -16.89 -6.62
C ALA A 34 9.87 -18.03 -5.60
N SER A 35 9.61 -17.72 -4.31
CA SER A 35 9.62 -18.72 -3.23
C SER A 35 8.60 -19.84 -3.45
N LEU A 36 7.44 -19.50 -3.98
CA LEU A 36 6.38 -20.48 -4.27
C LEU A 36 6.61 -21.24 -5.57
N GLY A 37 7.62 -20.86 -6.34
CA GLY A 37 7.84 -21.45 -7.66
C GLY A 37 6.75 -21.10 -8.65
N ALA A 38 6.02 -20.02 -8.41
CA ALA A 38 4.92 -19.59 -9.27
C ALA A 38 5.45 -19.05 -10.60
N THR A 39 4.76 -19.42 -11.67
CA THR A 39 5.07 -18.90 -13.01
C THR A 39 4.33 -17.60 -13.25
N LEU A 40 5.05 -16.58 -13.71
CA LEU A 40 4.45 -15.30 -14.04
C LEU A 40 3.83 -15.38 -15.45
N THR A 41 2.51 -15.48 -15.48
CA THR A 41 1.73 -15.51 -16.71
C THR A 41 1.36 -14.10 -17.17
N LEU A 42 0.85 -13.95 -18.39
CA LEU A 42 0.37 -12.64 -18.87
C LEU A 42 -0.72 -12.05 -17.99
N PRO A 43 -1.79 -12.79 -17.61
CA PRO A 43 -2.72 -12.30 -16.59
C PRO A 43 -2.09 -12.03 -15.24
N GLY A 44 -1.04 -12.77 -14.86
CA GLY A 44 -0.28 -12.52 -13.65
C GLY A 44 0.43 -11.16 -13.66
N ILE A 45 0.97 -10.76 -14.81
CA ILE A 45 1.55 -9.43 -15.00
C ILE A 45 0.48 -8.36 -14.83
N ALA A 46 -0.71 -8.56 -15.40
CA ALA A 46 -1.84 -7.65 -15.23
C ALA A 46 -2.24 -7.54 -13.75
N GLY A 47 -2.24 -8.65 -13.02
CA GLY A 47 -2.48 -8.67 -11.59
C GLY A 47 -1.44 -7.88 -10.80
N LEU A 48 -0.18 -7.96 -11.20
CA LEU A 48 0.89 -7.19 -10.58
C LEU A 48 0.68 -5.68 -10.79
N ILE A 49 0.33 -5.27 -11.99
CA ILE A 49 0.04 -3.87 -12.29
C ILE A 49 -1.15 -3.37 -11.48
N LEU A 50 -2.22 -4.17 -11.40
CA LEU A 50 -3.39 -3.86 -10.60
C LEU A 50 -3.02 -3.69 -9.11
N THR A 51 -2.20 -4.59 -8.58
CA THR A 51 -1.73 -4.55 -7.19
C THR A 51 -0.91 -3.28 -6.91
N VAL A 52 -0.09 -2.85 -7.85
CA VAL A 52 0.64 -1.59 -7.75
C VAL A 52 -0.31 -0.41 -7.57
N GLY A 53 -1.36 -0.35 -8.38
CA GLY A 53 -2.39 0.69 -8.26
C GLY A 53 -3.08 0.67 -6.90
N MET A 54 -3.46 -0.51 -6.43
CA MET A 54 -4.12 -0.65 -5.14
C MET A 54 -3.20 -0.31 -3.96
N SER A 55 -1.91 -0.59 -4.09
CA SER A 55 -0.92 -0.20 -3.09
C SER A 55 -0.80 1.31 -2.97
N ILE A 56 -0.79 2.00 -4.10
CA ILE A 56 -0.78 3.47 -4.12
C ILE A 56 -2.06 4.02 -3.49
N ASP A 57 -3.22 3.45 -3.82
CA ASP A 57 -4.50 3.87 -3.25
C ASP A 57 -4.53 3.73 -1.73
N ALA A 58 -3.98 2.65 -1.19
CA ALA A 58 -3.88 2.46 0.26
C ALA A 58 -3.06 3.58 0.92
N ASN A 59 -1.95 3.95 0.31
CA ASN A 59 -1.13 5.06 0.81
C ASN A 59 -1.86 6.40 0.70
N VAL A 60 -2.59 6.62 -0.38
CA VAL A 60 -3.40 7.84 -0.56
C VAL A 60 -4.46 7.95 0.53
N ILE A 61 -5.16 6.86 0.84
CA ILE A 61 -6.16 6.85 1.91
C ILE A 61 -5.51 7.26 3.24
N ILE A 62 -4.36 6.70 3.55
CA ILE A 62 -3.63 7.04 4.78
C ILE A 62 -3.24 8.51 4.80
N PHE A 63 -2.67 9.02 3.71
CA PHE A 63 -2.21 10.41 3.63
C PHE A 63 -3.36 11.40 3.75
N GLU A 64 -4.49 11.14 3.12
CA GLU A 64 -5.67 12.00 3.23
C GLU A 64 -6.23 12.01 4.65
N ARG A 65 -6.23 10.88 5.33
CA ARG A 65 -6.64 10.81 6.75
C ARG A 65 -5.69 11.58 7.65
N ILE A 66 -4.39 11.47 7.43
CA ILE A 66 -3.39 12.25 8.17
C ILE A 66 -3.61 13.74 7.94
N ARG A 67 -3.85 14.15 6.69
CA ARG A 67 -4.12 15.54 6.34
C ARG A 67 -5.36 16.06 7.06
N GLU A 68 -6.44 15.29 7.11
CA GLU A 68 -7.65 15.66 7.86
C GLU A 68 -7.34 15.87 9.35
N GLU A 69 -6.55 15.00 9.95
CA GLU A 69 -6.17 15.12 11.36
C GLU A 69 -5.31 16.36 11.61
N LEU A 70 -4.39 16.70 10.69
CA LEU A 70 -3.60 17.93 10.77
C LEU A 70 -4.49 19.18 10.69
N GLN A 71 -5.52 19.16 9.84
CA GLN A 71 -6.46 20.27 9.70
C GLN A 71 -7.27 20.50 10.98
N LYS A 72 -7.42 19.48 11.81
CA LYS A 72 -8.07 19.60 13.13
C LYS A 72 -7.18 20.20 14.20
N GLY A 73 -5.94 20.58 13.85
CA GLY A 73 -4.99 21.19 14.76
C GLY A 73 -4.14 20.22 15.57
N LYS A 74 -4.15 18.94 15.21
CA LYS A 74 -3.32 17.94 15.90
C LYS A 74 -1.84 18.09 15.57
N THR A 75 -0.98 17.69 16.50
CA THR A 75 0.46 17.62 16.26
C THR A 75 0.77 16.59 15.16
N PRO A 76 1.91 16.71 14.46
CA PRO A 76 2.26 15.75 13.43
C PRO A 76 2.22 14.29 13.89
N ARG A 77 2.72 14.01 15.09
CA ARG A 77 2.71 12.65 15.66
C ARG A 77 1.29 12.14 15.92
N ALA A 78 0.45 12.98 16.53
CA ALA A 78 -0.94 12.63 16.79
C ALA A 78 -1.74 12.48 15.49
N ALA A 79 -1.45 13.32 14.49
CA ALA A 79 -2.08 13.24 13.18
C ALA A 79 -1.73 11.94 12.46
N VAL A 80 -0.47 11.51 12.50
CA VAL A 80 -0.05 10.24 11.92
C VAL A 80 -0.76 9.07 12.60
N ASP A 81 -0.75 9.02 13.93
CA ASP A 81 -1.42 7.95 14.68
C ASP A 81 -2.93 7.90 14.39
N GLY A 82 -3.58 9.06 14.41
CA GLY A 82 -5.01 9.17 14.12
C GLY A 82 -5.34 8.80 12.67
N GLY A 83 -4.51 9.24 11.74
CA GLY A 83 -4.67 8.94 10.32
C GLY A 83 -4.58 7.45 10.03
N TYR A 84 -3.57 6.79 10.57
CA TYR A 84 -3.43 5.33 10.41
C TYR A 84 -4.56 4.56 11.05
N SER A 85 -4.98 4.94 12.27
CA SER A 85 -6.09 4.28 12.95
C SER A 85 -7.40 4.35 12.16
N ARG A 86 -7.69 5.51 11.57
CA ARG A 86 -8.89 5.70 10.75
C ARG A 86 -8.79 4.99 9.39
N ALA A 87 -7.63 5.08 8.77
CA ALA A 87 -7.40 4.47 7.46
C ALA A 87 -7.43 2.94 7.51
N LEU A 88 -7.00 2.36 8.64
CA LEU A 88 -6.90 0.90 8.79
C LEU A 88 -8.22 0.21 8.50
N THR A 89 -9.33 0.67 9.08
CA THR A 89 -10.65 0.09 8.86
C THR A 89 -11.05 0.16 7.38
N THR A 90 -10.86 1.30 6.76
CA THR A 90 -11.18 1.50 5.34
C THR A 90 -10.35 0.59 4.44
N ILE A 91 -9.06 0.47 4.72
CA ILE A 91 -8.13 -0.36 3.94
C ILE A 91 -8.51 -1.84 4.08
N ILE A 92 -8.79 -2.31 5.29
CA ILE A 92 -9.20 -3.70 5.53
C ILE A 92 -10.50 -3.99 4.79
N ASP A 93 -11.51 -3.13 4.93
CA ASP A 93 -12.80 -3.34 4.27
C ASP A 93 -12.67 -3.41 2.75
N ALA A 94 -11.89 -2.51 2.16
CA ALA A 94 -11.69 -2.48 0.72
C ALA A 94 -10.96 -3.72 0.21
N ASN A 95 -10.00 -4.23 0.99
CA ASN A 95 -9.15 -5.34 0.55
C ASN A 95 -9.75 -6.72 0.86
N VAL A 96 -10.60 -6.85 1.89
CA VAL A 96 -11.23 -8.13 2.23
C VAL A 96 -12.04 -8.67 1.04
N THR A 97 -12.82 -7.84 0.39
CA THR A 97 -13.61 -8.24 -0.77
C THR A 97 -12.71 -8.76 -1.90
N THR A 98 -11.63 -8.07 -2.17
CA THR A 98 -10.68 -8.46 -3.23
C THR A 98 -9.94 -9.75 -2.87
N VAL A 99 -9.57 -9.94 -1.60
CA VAL A 99 -8.96 -11.18 -1.11
C VAL A 99 -9.91 -12.36 -1.30
N ILE A 100 -11.18 -12.19 -0.97
CA ILE A 100 -12.21 -13.24 -1.17
C ILE A 100 -12.32 -13.58 -2.65
N ALA A 101 -12.39 -12.59 -3.52
CA ALA A 101 -12.44 -12.81 -4.97
C ALA A 101 -11.19 -13.57 -5.47
N ALA A 102 -10.01 -13.21 -4.97
CA ALA A 102 -8.76 -13.88 -5.33
C ALA A 102 -8.78 -15.33 -4.87
N LEU A 103 -9.23 -15.62 -3.66
CA LEU A 103 -9.35 -17.01 -3.16
C LEU A 103 -10.30 -17.85 -4.01
N VAL A 104 -11.44 -17.29 -4.39
CA VAL A 104 -12.39 -17.96 -5.27
C VAL A 104 -11.75 -18.28 -6.63
N LEU A 105 -11.05 -17.31 -7.21
CA LEU A 105 -10.38 -17.53 -8.50
C LEU A 105 -9.23 -18.54 -8.40
N MET A 106 -8.51 -18.57 -7.29
CA MET A 106 -7.48 -19.58 -7.05
C MET A 106 -8.05 -21.00 -6.96
N GLN A 107 -9.22 -21.12 -6.33
CA GLN A 107 -9.87 -22.40 -6.13
C GLN A 107 -10.52 -22.93 -7.41
N PHE A 108 -11.23 -22.08 -8.15
CA PHE A 108 -12.04 -22.47 -9.30
C PHE A 108 -11.41 -22.10 -10.64
N GLY A 109 -10.40 -21.23 -10.66
CA GLY A 109 -9.71 -20.85 -11.88
C GLY A 109 -8.70 -21.91 -12.30
N SER A 110 -8.31 -21.87 -13.57
CA SER A 110 -7.31 -22.75 -14.14
C SER A 110 -6.29 -21.96 -14.94
N GLY A 111 -5.06 -22.48 -15.03
CA GLY A 111 -4.00 -21.91 -15.86
C GLY A 111 -3.74 -20.42 -15.60
N PRO A 112 -3.91 -19.57 -16.63
CA PRO A 112 -3.59 -18.15 -16.53
C PRO A 112 -4.42 -17.38 -15.48
N ILE A 113 -5.68 -17.75 -15.30
CA ILE A 113 -6.57 -17.10 -14.30
C ILE A 113 -6.04 -17.37 -12.90
N ARG A 114 -5.58 -18.59 -12.64
CA ARG A 114 -5.01 -18.95 -11.36
C ARG A 114 -3.71 -18.17 -11.07
N GLY A 115 -2.90 -17.95 -12.09
CA GLY A 115 -1.72 -17.08 -11.99
C GLY A 115 -2.06 -15.65 -11.62
N PHE A 116 -3.06 -15.08 -12.26
CA PHE A 116 -3.59 -13.75 -11.92
C PHE A 116 -4.04 -13.71 -10.45
N ALA A 117 -4.84 -14.69 -10.04
CA ALA A 117 -5.39 -14.73 -8.68
C ALA A 117 -4.29 -14.88 -7.61
N THR A 118 -3.25 -15.66 -7.88
CA THR A 118 -2.11 -15.84 -6.98
C THR A 118 -1.36 -14.51 -6.78
N VAL A 119 -1.07 -13.81 -7.86
CA VAL A 119 -0.42 -12.49 -7.80
C VAL A 119 -1.28 -11.50 -7.03
N LEU A 120 -2.58 -11.47 -7.31
CA LEU A 120 -3.52 -10.57 -6.64
C LEU A 120 -3.59 -10.85 -5.15
N PHE A 121 -3.72 -12.10 -4.74
CA PHE A 121 -3.81 -12.51 -3.34
C PHE A 121 -2.58 -12.06 -2.54
N TRP A 122 -1.40 -12.48 -2.97
CA TRP A 122 -0.16 -12.14 -2.29
C TRP A 122 0.16 -10.66 -2.36
N GLY A 123 -0.14 -10.04 -3.51
CA GLY A 123 0.07 -8.62 -3.71
C GLY A 123 -0.74 -7.77 -2.74
N ILE A 124 -2.01 -8.12 -2.51
CA ILE A 124 -2.86 -7.40 -1.55
C ILE A 124 -2.34 -7.54 -0.12
N LEU A 125 -2.00 -8.76 0.30
CA LEU A 125 -1.48 -8.99 1.65
C LEU A 125 -0.19 -8.21 1.90
N ILE A 126 0.71 -8.21 0.92
CA ILE A 126 1.97 -7.47 1.01
C ILE A 126 1.72 -5.97 0.97
N SER A 127 0.79 -5.50 0.13
CA SER A 127 0.40 -4.08 0.07
C SER A 127 -0.11 -3.58 1.41
N MET A 128 -0.98 -4.36 2.06
CA MET A 128 -1.49 -4.01 3.38
C MET A 128 -0.36 -3.94 4.39
N PHE A 129 0.55 -4.90 4.35
CA PHE A 129 1.71 -4.92 5.25
C PHE A 129 2.59 -3.68 5.02
N THR A 130 2.96 -3.37 3.78
CA THR A 130 3.83 -2.22 3.49
C THR A 130 3.16 -0.90 3.80
N ALA A 131 1.88 -0.74 3.48
CA ALA A 131 1.16 0.49 3.75
C ALA A 131 0.97 0.72 5.26
N ILE A 132 0.66 -0.32 6.02
CA ILE A 132 0.34 -0.20 7.44
C ILE A 132 1.61 -0.19 8.29
N PHE A 133 2.54 -1.11 8.07
CA PHE A 133 3.70 -1.27 8.95
C PHE A 133 4.92 -0.49 8.47
N VAL A 134 5.28 -0.60 7.21
CA VAL A 134 6.51 0.02 6.68
C VAL A 134 6.37 1.53 6.64
N THR A 135 5.32 2.06 6.05
CA THR A 135 5.12 3.51 5.97
C THR A 135 4.90 4.12 7.35
N ARG A 136 4.16 3.43 8.22
CA ARG A 136 3.93 3.89 9.59
C ARG A 136 5.24 3.98 10.37
N THR A 137 6.10 2.99 10.25
CA THR A 137 7.41 3.01 10.89
C THR A 137 8.25 4.19 10.41
N ILE A 138 8.25 4.47 9.11
CA ILE A 138 8.98 5.60 8.55
C ILE A 138 8.39 6.92 9.06
N PHE A 139 7.06 7.09 9.05
CA PHE A 139 6.41 8.29 9.56
C PHE A 139 6.69 8.49 11.04
N ASN A 140 6.61 7.44 11.85
CA ASN A 140 6.91 7.52 13.28
C ASN A 140 8.37 7.94 13.51
N SER A 141 9.30 7.44 12.71
CA SER A 141 10.70 7.84 12.78
C SER A 141 10.87 9.34 12.49
N PHE A 142 10.16 9.87 11.49
CA PHE A 142 10.20 11.30 11.19
C PHE A 142 9.53 12.14 12.26
N THR A 143 8.37 11.75 12.75
CA THR A 143 7.59 12.54 13.71
C THR A 143 8.14 12.45 15.14
N SER A 144 8.99 11.49 15.44
CA SER A 144 9.65 11.39 16.75
C SER A 144 10.84 12.33 16.90
N ARG A 145 11.29 12.99 15.82
CA ARG A 145 12.38 13.95 15.87
C ARG A 145 11.95 15.20 16.63
N LYS A 146 12.81 15.66 17.56
CA LYS A 146 12.57 16.88 18.32
C LYS A 146 12.45 18.08 17.39
N GLY A 147 11.47 18.94 17.65
CA GLY A 147 11.28 20.18 16.91
C GLY A 147 10.50 20.05 15.62
N LEU A 148 10.01 18.87 15.28
CA LEU A 148 9.16 18.71 14.11
C LEU A 148 7.77 19.28 14.41
N THR A 149 7.45 20.43 13.83
CA THR A 149 6.18 21.12 14.03
C THR A 149 5.26 21.02 12.83
N LYS A 150 5.77 20.59 11.68
CA LYS A 150 5.03 20.53 10.44
C LYS A 150 5.38 19.25 9.67
N LEU A 151 4.36 18.59 9.14
CA LEU A 151 4.50 17.40 8.31
C LEU A 151 4.34 17.77 6.84
N SER A 152 5.25 17.27 6.00
CA SER A 152 5.17 17.45 4.56
C SER A 152 4.22 16.42 3.95
N ILE A 153 3.01 16.86 3.60
CA ILE A 153 1.98 15.97 3.05
C ILE A 153 1.08 16.70 2.06
#